data_9ed4bc41be6916fb00e24e10aedfee59
#
_entry.id   9ed4bc41be6916fb00e24e10aedfee59
#
_cell.length_a   1.000
_cell.length_b   1.000
_cell.length_c   1.000
_cell.angle_alpha   90.00
_cell.angle_beta   90.00
_cell.angle_gamma   90.00
#
_symmetry.space_group_name_H-M   'P 1'
#
loop_
_entity.id
_entity.type
_entity.pdbx_description
1 polymer ?
#
loop_
_entity_poly.entity_id
_entity_poly.type
_entity_poly.pdbx_seq_one_letter_code
_entity_poly.pdbx_strand_id
1 'polypeptide(L)'
;MERFKGTAAVICEFNPFHHGHGYLLSEAKKKYDTVFGIMSGNLIQRGGNACAEKYSRAAAAVECGFDGVLELPFPFSGLSARDFARAGVHIAEETGMEALVFGAEDPEAVYAAAPIVCDQNFEERVNQYIKEKKRVSYPKAVENILAETLGGEKAASLCHPNNILALEYIKAISRRNILSYHVIRRSEMFYSAGSIRALGVPDVKLPTKARPFFEKTLPDGAILPFASLAAKLYTGDKAVLYGIDESLAGRITKACRVAGSAAELMDKCRSANDTDARIRRGLISILFGITKYQAAEMPSYTLLLAAGRDGMGIIKEMGKSSGIRFEVKPASLAGEKQFEAALRAERVLRELYGSPDPLCRTPYIQGALK
;
A
#
# COMPACT_ATOMS: atom_id res chain seq x y z
N MET A 1 11.51 -22.01 -6.29
CA MET A 1 11.64 -21.64 -4.87
C MET A 1 10.67 -22.50 -4.07
N GLU A 2 11.12 -23.12 -3.00
CA GLU A 2 10.29 -23.90 -2.11
C GLU A 2 9.42 -22.97 -1.26
N ARG A 3 8.13 -23.33 -1.05
CA ARG A 3 7.20 -22.51 -0.29
C ARG A 3 7.16 -22.92 1.15
N PHE A 4 7.05 -21.93 2.04
CA PHE A 4 6.87 -22.16 3.48
C PHE A 4 5.41 -22.54 3.75
N LYS A 5 5.14 -23.84 3.90
CA LYS A 5 3.80 -24.36 4.21
C LYS A 5 3.28 -23.75 5.52
N GLY A 6 1.98 -23.49 5.55
CA GLY A 6 1.32 -22.87 6.70
C GLY A 6 1.65 -21.39 6.88
N THR A 7 2.27 -20.71 5.89
CA THR A 7 2.67 -19.31 5.99
C THR A 7 1.83 -18.42 5.08
N ALA A 8 1.20 -17.39 5.65
CA ALA A 8 0.42 -16.42 4.89
C ALA A 8 0.99 -15.00 4.98
N ALA A 9 0.76 -14.22 3.93
CA ALA A 9 1.01 -12.78 3.90
C ALA A 9 -0.28 -11.99 4.04
N VAL A 10 -0.19 -10.81 4.64
CA VAL A 10 -1.20 -9.74 4.63
C VAL A 10 -0.54 -8.48 4.09
N ILE A 11 -0.98 -7.99 2.92
CA ILE A 11 -0.52 -6.70 2.42
C ILE A 11 -1.29 -5.61 3.15
N CYS A 12 -0.57 -4.63 3.76
CA CYS A 12 -1.16 -3.72 4.73
C CYS A 12 -0.46 -2.36 4.78
N GLU A 13 -1.06 -1.41 5.49
CA GLU A 13 -0.46 -0.12 5.82
C GLU A 13 -0.28 0.07 7.33
N PHE A 14 -1.13 -0.58 8.16
CA PHE A 14 -1.22 -0.37 9.61
C PHE A 14 -1.19 1.11 10.00
N ASN A 15 -2.07 1.87 9.43
CA ASN A 15 -2.06 3.33 9.47
C ASN A 15 -3.29 3.95 10.20
N PRO A 16 -3.41 3.79 11.53
CA PRO A 16 -2.63 2.97 12.46
C PRO A 16 -3.04 1.49 12.46
N PHE A 17 -2.31 0.64 13.23
CA PHE A 17 -2.77 -0.69 13.58
C PHE A 17 -4.00 -0.58 14.51
N HIS A 18 -5.09 -1.26 14.18
CA HIS A 18 -6.35 -1.17 14.93
C HIS A 18 -7.03 -2.54 15.09
N HIS A 19 -8.11 -2.61 15.87
CA HIS A 19 -8.82 -3.86 16.17
C HIS A 19 -9.26 -4.66 14.93
N GLY A 20 -9.61 -4.00 13.83
CA GLY A 20 -9.92 -4.67 12.56
C GLY A 20 -8.74 -5.44 11.96
N HIS A 21 -7.50 -4.97 12.16
CA HIS A 21 -6.31 -5.72 11.77
C HIS A 21 -6.06 -6.92 12.70
N GLY A 22 -6.31 -6.76 14.00
CA GLY A 22 -6.26 -7.87 14.96
C GLY A 22 -7.29 -8.96 14.63
N TYR A 23 -8.49 -8.58 14.25
CA TYR A 23 -9.53 -9.51 13.79
C TYR A 23 -9.08 -10.28 12.53
N LEU A 24 -8.59 -9.56 11.50
CA LEU A 24 -8.06 -10.19 10.28
C LEU A 24 -6.96 -11.20 10.60
N LEU A 25 -6.03 -10.83 11.49
CA LEU A 25 -4.95 -11.70 11.94
C LEU A 25 -5.49 -12.94 12.66
N SER A 26 -6.47 -12.77 13.57
CA SER A 26 -7.06 -13.89 14.31
C SER A 26 -7.75 -14.90 13.39
N GLU A 27 -8.45 -14.43 12.35
CA GLU A 27 -9.06 -15.29 11.34
C GLU A 27 -8.00 -15.99 10.47
N ALA A 28 -6.93 -15.27 10.08
CA ALA A 28 -5.82 -15.85 9.32
C ALA A 28 -5.12 -16.97 10.11
N LYS A 29 -4.88 -16.77 11.40
CA LYS A 29 -4.21 -17.75 12.28
C LYS A 29 -5.06 -19.01 12.61
N LYS A 30 -6.33 -19.02 12.26
CA LYS A 30 -7.14 -20.28 12.31
C LYS A 30 -6.74 -21.25 11.19
N LYS A 31 -6.09 -20.75 10.14
CA LYS A 31 -5.77 -21.52 8.92
C LYS A 31 -4.27 -21.62 8.64
N TYR A 32 -3.50 -20.68 9.12
CA TYR A 32 -2.06 -20.57 8.87
C TYR A 32 -1.30 -20.48 10.19
N ASP A 33 -0.18 -21.21 10.29
CA ASP A 33 0.65 -21.28 11.49
C ASP A 33 1.36 -19.93 11.72
N THR A 34 1.81 -19.29 10.62
CA THR A 34 2.50 -18.01 10.65
C THR A 34 1.88 -17.02 9.68
N VAL A 35 1.80 -15.74 10.11
CA VAL A 35 1.21 -14.66 9.33
C VAL A 35 2.15 -13.46 9.31
N PHE A 36 2.64 -13.09 8.13
CA PHE A 36 3.52 -11.95 7.91
C PHE A 36 2.77 -10.74 7.35
N GLY A 37 3.13 -9.55 7.81
CA GLY A 37 2.72 -8.31 7.15
C GLY A 37 3.68 -7.94 6.02
N ILE A 38 3.16 -7.57 4.84
CA ILE A 38 3.91 -6.86 3.80
C ILE A 38 3.39 -5.43 3.85
N MET A 39 4.14 -4.55 4.51
CA MET A 39 3.63 -3.25 4.95
C MET A 39 4.25 -2.09 4.19
N SER A 40 3.43 -1.15 3.74
CA SER A 40 3.90 0.13 3.19
C SER A 40 4.97 0.77 4.08
N GLY A 41 6.03 1.27 3.46
CA GLY A 41 6.97 2.18 4.12
C GLY A 41 6.29 3.43 4.67
N ASN A 42 7.01 4.52 4.81
CA ASN A 42 6.47 5.77 5.37
C ASN A 42 5.53 6.55 4.42
N LEU A 43 5.50 6.18 3.14
CA LEU A 43 4.51 6.65 2.16
C LEU A 43 3.49 5.56 1.85
N ILE A 44 2.23 5.96 1.74
CA ILE A 44 1.08 5.06 1.64
C ILE A 44 0.37 5.17 0.29
N GLN A 45 -0.41 4.16 -0.06
CA GLN A 45 -1.09 3.99 -1.34
C GLN A 45 -1.97 5.19 -1.74
N ARG A 46 -2.55 5.89 -0.79
CA ARG A 46 -3.41 7.06 -1.06
C ARG A 46 -2.63 8.35 -1.33
N GLY A 47 -1.30 8.30 -1.43
CA GLY A 47 -0.46 9.45 -1.78
C GLY A 47 -0.24 10.40 -0.62
N GLY A 48 0.27 9.91 0.49
CA GLY A 48 0.59 10.70 1.67
C GLY A 48 1.54 9.97 2.61
N ASN A 49 1.86 10.61 3.73
CA ASN A 49 2.60 10.00 4.81
C ASN A 49 1.71 9.09 5.66
N ALA A 50 2.27 8.05 6.25
CA ALA A 50 1.60 7.30 7.30
C ALA A 50 1.47 8.14 8.59
N CYS A 51 0.55 7.79 9.48
CA CYS A 51 0.37 8.50 10.75
C CYS A 51 1.54 8.30 11.72
N ALA A 52 2.28 7.20 11.62
CA ALA A 52 3.47 6.92 12.42
C ALA A 52 4.56 6.28 11.55
N GLU A 53 5.79 6.34 12.04
CA GLU A 53 6.97 5.83 11.36
C GLU A 53 6.88 4.30 11.15
N LYS A 54 7.43 3.78 10.05
CA LYS A 54 7.24 2.39 9.62
C LYS A 54 7.70 1.35 10.65
N TYR A 55 8.82 1.57 11.35
CA TYR A 55 9.28 0.63 12.40
C TYR A 55 8.35 0.61 13.61
N SER A 56 7.77 1.75 13.98
CA SER A 56 6.76 1.82 15.05
C SER A 56 5.50 1.05 14.65
N ARG A 57 5.01 1.23 13.41
CA ARG A 57 3.83 0.50 12.91
C ARG A 57 4.08 -1.00 12.82
N ALA A 58 5.28 -1.40 12.37
CA ALA A 58 5.69 -2.80 12.30
C ALA A 58 5.81 -3.45 13.69
N ALA A 59 6.42 -2.74 14.65
CA ALA A 59 6.51 -3.20 16.04
C ALA A 59 5.12 -3.39 16.66
N ALA A 60 4.20 -2.43 16.46
CA ALA A 60 2.81 -2.56 16.91
C ALA A 60 2.13 -3.83 16.37
N ALA A 61 2.35 -4.15 15.10
CA ALA A 61 1.77 -5.34 14.48
C ALA A 61 2.33 -6.63 15.08
N VAL A 62 3.65 -6.71 15.29
CA VAL A 62 4.29 -7.87 15.92
C VAL A 62 3.85 -8.02 17.38
N GLU A 63 3.77 -6.96 18.15
CA GLU A 63 3.24 -7.01 19.53
C GLU A 63 1.77 -7.45 19.58
N CYS A 64 1.02 -7.20 18.51
CA CYS A 64 -0.36 -7.68 18.35
C CYS A 64 -0.47 -9.08 17.71
N GLY A 65 0.65 -9.77 17.44
CA GLY A 65 0.68 -11.18 17.10
C GLY A 65 1.04 -11.53 15.66
N PHE A 66 1.46 -10.58 14.82
CA PHE A 66 2.11 -10.90 13.54
C PHE A 66 3.48 -11.54 13.79
N ASP A 67 3.85 -12.53 12.98
CA ASP A 67 5.10 -13.27 13.12
C ASP A 67 6.30 -12.51 12.53
N GLY A 68 6.04 -11.53 11.67
CA GLY A 68 7.01 -10.60 11.15
C GLY A 68 6.37 -9.58 10.21
N VAL A 69 7.10 -8.51 9.93
CA VAL A 69 6.66 -7.46 9.01
C VAL A 69 7.79 -7.12 8.04
N LEU A 70 7.52 -7.31 6.76
CA LEU A 70 8.38 -6.95 5.63
C LEU A 70 7.95 -5.61 5.06
N GLU A 71 8.87 -4.86 4.50
CA GLU A 71 8.56 -3.60 3.83
C GLU A 71 8.05 -3.84 2.40
N LEU A 72 6.93 -3.22 2.04
CA LEU A 72 6.62 -2.85 0.67
C LEU A 72 7.28 -1.50 0.41
N PRO A 73 8.44 -1.46 -0.30
CA PRO A 73 9.24 -0.24 -0.38
C PRO A 73 8.61 0.83 -1.26
N PHE A 74 8.98 2.09 -1.02
CA PHE A 74 8.70 3.18 -1.96
C PHE A 74 9.61 3.01 -3.21
N PRO A 75 9.10 3.27 -4.45
CA PRO A 75 7.84 3.94 -4.74
C PRO A 75 6.59 3.04 -4.71
N PHE A 76 6.73 1.72 -4.65
CA PHE A 76 5.64 0.76 -4.81
C PHE A 76 4.52 0.92 -3.78
N SER A 77 4.87 1.26 -2.53
CA SER A 77 3.89 1.54 -1.47
C SER A 77 3.00 2.77 -1.74
N GLY A 78 3.45 3.69 -2.59
CA GLY A 78 2.74 4.92 -2.94
C GLY A 78 2.05 4.90 -4.31
N LEU A 79 1.92 3.74 -4.96
CA LEU A 79 1.32 3.63 -6.30
C LEU A 79 -0.20 3.43 -6.26
N SER A 80 -0.82 3.26 -7.43
CA SER A 80 -2.25 2.94 -7.57
C SER A 80 -2.58 1.60 -6.92
N ALA A 81 -3.87 1.32 -6.66
CA ALA A 81 -4.29 0.03 -6.09
C ALA A 81 -3.78 -1.16 -6.92
N ARG A 82 -3.80 -1.05 -8.24
CA ARG A 82 -3.29 -2.07 -9.19
C ARG A 82 -1.79 -2.31 -9.00
N ASP A 83 -0.99 -1.25 -9.04
CA ASP A 83 0.48 -1.37 -8.99
C ASP A 83 0.96 -1.71 -7.58
N PHE A 84 0.30 -1.19 -6.55
CA PHE A 84 0.47 -1.55 -5.15
C PHE A 84 0.21 -3.06 -4.92
N ALA A 85 -0.91 -3.57 -5.44
CA ALA A 85 -1.27 -4.98 -5.33
C ALA A 85 -0.24 -5.86 -6.05
N ARG A 86 0.17 -5.50 -7.27
CA ARG A 86 1.20 -6.23 -8.03
C ARG A 86 2.51 -6.32 -7.26
N ALA A 87 2.97 -5.22 -6.70
CA ALA A 87 4.22 -5.17 -5.96
C ALA A 87 4.15 -5.98 -4.65
N GLY A 88 3.05 -5.86 -3.90
CA GLY A 88 2.87 -6.63 -2.66
C GLY A 88 2.75 -8.13 -2.90
N VAL A 89 2.00 -8.54 -3.93
CA VAL A 89 1.89 -9.95 -4.35
C VAL A 89 3.26 -10.47 -4.80
N HIS A 90 4.02 -9.70 -5.59
CA HIS A 90 5.37 -10.07 -6.00
C HIS A 90 6.29 -10.34 -4.80
N ILE A 91 6.29 -9.47 -3.78
CA ILE A 91 7.08 -9.71 -2.56
C ILE A 91 6.63 -11.00 -1.86
N ALA A 92 5.31 -11.25 -1.73
CA ALA A 92 4.80 -12.49 -1.12
C ALA A 92 5.27 -13.73 -1.90
N GLU A 93 5.23 -13.67 -3.23
CA GLU A 93 5.70 -14.74 -4.10
C GLU A 93 7.20 -15.00 -3.96
N GLU A 94 7.99 -13.95 -4.06
CA GLU A 94 9.45 -14.03 -4.05
C GLU A 94 10.03 -14.31 -2.64
N THR A 95 9.27 -14.08 -1.58
CA THR A 95 9.64 -14.48 -0.21
C THR A 95 9.10 -15.85 0.20
N GLY A 96 8.45 -16.60 -0.71
CA GLY A 96 8.04 -17.98 -0.49
C GLY A 96 6.78 -18.18 0.33
N MET A 97 5.92 -17.15 0.49
CA MET A 97 4.63 -17.29 1.15
C MET A 97 3.74 -18.29 0.40
N GLU A 98 2.90 -19.04 1.14
CA GLU A 98 1.94 -19.98 0.56
C GLU A 98 0.67 -19.28 0.11
N ALA A 99 0.22 -18.29 0.86
CA ALA A 99 -1.06 -17.64 0.66
C ALA A 99 -1.01 -16.13 0.89
N LEU A 100 -1.97 -15.43 0.28
CA LEU A 100 -2.32 -14.06 0.62
C LEU A 100 -3.69 -14.02 1.32
N VAL A 101 -3.74 -13.38 2.49
CA VAL A 101 -4.99 -13.17 3.25
C VAL A 101 -5.32 -11.68 3.25
N PHE A 102 -6.56 -11.34 2.92
CA PHE A 102 -7.02 -9.95 2.89
C PHE A 102 -8.50 -9.82 3.26
N GLY A 103 -8.86 -8.63 3.73
CA GLY A 103 -10.23 -8.31 4.11
C GLY A 103 -11.02 -7.68 2.95
N ALA A 104 -12.31 -8.05 2.84
CA ALA A 104 -13.26 -7.44 1.92
C ALA A 104 -14.58 -7.12 2.62
N GLU A 105 -15.29 -6.10 2.16
CA GLU A 105 -16.63 -5.79 2.66
C GLU A 105 -17.63 -6.87 2.22
N ASP A 106 -17.47 -7.40 1.01
CA ASP A 106 -18.32 -8.43 0.42
C ASP A 106 -17.48 -9.55 -0.22
N PRO A 107 -17.01 -10.55 0.57
CA PRO A 107 -16.23 -11.67 0.06
C PRO A 107 -16.95 -12.47 -1.03
N GLU A 108 -18.26 -12.66 -0.93
CA GLU A 108 -19.06 -13.43 -1.90
C GLU A 108 -19.08 -12.75 -3.27
N ALA A 109 -19.24 -11.41 -3.30
CA ALA A 109 -19.14 -10.65 -4.54
C ALA A 109 -17.72 -10.69 -5.11
N VAL A 110 -16.68 -10.60 -4.25
CA VAL A 110 -15.26 -10.69 -4.66
C VAL A 110 -14.98 -12.06 -5.30
N TYR A 111 -15.41 -13.18 -4.66
CA TYR A 111 -15.23 -14.50 -5.25
C TYR A 111 -16.00 -14.69 -6.57
N ALA A 112 -17.22 -14.15 -6.66
CA ALA A 112 -18.01 -14.19 -7.89
C ALA A 112 -17.39 -13.38 -9.04
N ALA A 113 -16.73 -12.25 -8.72
CA ALA A 113 -16.06 -11.40 -9.70
C ALA A 113 -14.69 -11.95 -10.15
N ALA A 114 -14.04 -12.78 -9.31
CA ALA A 114 -12.68 -13.29 -9.56
C ALA A 114 -12.49 -13.89 -10.97
N PRO A 115 -13.30 -14.84 -11.45
CA PRO A 115 -13.13 -15.40 -12.79
C PRO A 115 -13.33 -14.37 -13.90
N ILE A 116 -14.16 -13.34 -13.69
CA ILE A 116 -14.44 -12.30 -14.68
C ILE A 116 -13.24 -11.34 -14.81
N VAL A 117 -12.71 -10.87 -13.66
CA VAL A 117 -11.60 -9.90 -13.66
C VAL A 117 -10.25 -10.53 -14.02
N CYS A 118 -10.13 -11.86 -13.91
CA CYS A 118 -8.94 -12.62 -14.32
C CYS A 118 -8.98 -13.07 -15.78
N ASP A 119 -10.09 -12.83 -16.50
CA ASP A 119 -10.16 -13.08 -17.92
C ASP A 119 -9.15 -12.22 -18.68
N GLN A 120 -8.45 -12.80 -19.65
CA GLN A 120 -7.37 -12.13 -20.41
C GLN A 120 -7.85 -10.90 -21.16
N ASN A 121 -9.12 -10.87 -21.58
CA ASN A 121 -9.72 -9.79 -22.34
C ASN A 121 -10.40 -8.74 -21.44
N PHE A 122 -10.42 -8.94 -20.12
CA PHE A 122 -11.15 -8.05 -19.21
C PHE A 122 -10.67 -6.60 -19.30
N GLU A 123 -9.36 -6.37 -19.26
CA GLU A 123 -8.79 -5.01 -19.33
C GLU A 123 -9.05 -4.36 -20.70
N GLU A 124 -9.06 -5.14 -21.77
CA GLU A 124 -9.38 -4.65 -23.12
C GLU A 124 -10.86 -4.24 -23.20
N ARG A 125 -11.78 -5.04 -22.66
CA ARG A 125 -13.20 -4.70 -22.52
C ARG A 125 -13.41 -3.41 -21.73
N VAL A 126 -12.72 -3.23 -20.61
CA VAL A 126 -12.78 -2.00 -19.81
C VAL A 126 -12.31 -0.80 -20.61
N ASN A 127 -11.17 -0.92 -21.29
CA ASN A 127 -10.62 0.17 -22.10
C ASN A 127 -11.52 0.52 -23.30
N GLN A 128 -12.12 -0.48 -23.93
CA GLN A 128 -13.10 -0.28 -25.02
C GLN A 128 -14.34 0.44 -24.50
N TYR A 129 -14.89 0.00 -23.35
CA TYR A 129 -16.04 0.62 -22.73
C TYR A 129 -15.80 2.11 -22.43
N ILE A 130 -14.62 2.46 -21.89
CA ILE A 130 -14.24 3.86 -21.61
C ILE A 130 -14.17 4.70 -22.90
N LYS A 131 -13.60 4.13 -23.99
CA LYS A 131 -13.52 4.83 -25.29
C LYS A 131 -14.90 5.11 -25.87
N GLU A 132 -15.80 4.14 -25.79
CA GLU A 132 -17.17 4.24 -26.36
C GLU A 132 -18.05 5.21 -25.59
N LYS A 133 -18.03 5.14 -24.25
CA LYS A 133 -18.96 5.89 -23.37
C LYS A 133 -18.50 7.29 -23.02
N LYS A 134 -17.34 7.74 -23.42
CA LYS A 134 -16.73 9.05 -23.12
C LYS A 134 -17.10 9.62 -21.74
N ARG A 135 -16.14 10.04 -20.94
CA ARG A 135 -16.32 10.59 -19.58
C ARG A 135 -16.69 9.56 -18.49
N VAL A 136 -16.45 8.26 -18.71
CA VAL A 136 -16.59 7.24 -17.67
C VAL A 136 -15.21 6.97 -17.04
N SER A 137 -15.13 7.01 -15.70
CA SER A 137 -13.89 6.65 -15.00
C SER A 137 -13.65 5.15 -15.05
N TYR A 138 -12.38 4.73 -14.91
CA TYR A 138 -12.03 3.31 -14.90
C TYR A 138 -12.82 2.50 -13.85
N PRO A 139 -12.97 2.93 -12.57
CA PRO A 139 -13.77 2.20 -11.59
C PRO A 139 -15.24 2.03 -12.01
N LYS A 140 -15.83 3.07 -12.63
CA LYS A 140 -17.22 3.00 -13.08
C LYS A 140 -17.39 2.10 -14.31
N ALA A 141 -16.39 2.03 -15.18
CA ALA A 141 -16.40 1.10 -16.30
C ALA A 141 -16.32 -0.36 -15.80
N VAL A 142 -15.46 -0.64 -14.83
CA VAL A 142 -15.36 -1.95 -14.18
C VAL A 142 -16.69 -2.33 -13.52
N GLU A 143 -17.30 -1.44 -12.75
CA GLU A 143 -18.60 -1.65 -12.12
C GLU A 143 -19.67 -2.04 -13.16
N ASN A 144 -19.78 -1.27 -14.24
CA ASN A 144 -20.78 -1.51 -15.26
C ASN A 144 -20.58 -2.86 -15.98
N ILE A 145 -19.34 -3.21 -16.30
CA ILE A 145 -19.01 -4.52 -16.92
C ILE A 145 -19.33 -5.68 -15.97
N LEU A 146 -19.02 -5.53 -14.69
CA LEU A 146 -19.36 -6.55 -13.69
C LEU A 146 -20.87 -6.67 -13.47
N ALA A 147 -21.61 -5.55 -13.58
CA ALA A 147 -23.05 -5.53 -13.44
C ALA A 147 -23.78 -6.35 -14.52
N GLU A 148 -23.21 -6.46 -15.72
CA GLU A 148 -23.75 -7.28 -16.82
C GLU A 148 -23.85 -8.77 -16.45
N THR A 149 -22.91 -9.25 -15.61
CA THR A 149 -22.84 -10.68 -15.23
C THR A 149 -23.34 -10.94 -13.82
N LEU A 150 -23.04 -10.06 -12.87
CA LEU A 150 -23.27 -10.28 -11.43
C LEU A 150 -24.55 -9.59 -10.93
N GLY A 151 -25.14 -8.71 -11.75
CA GLY A 151 -26.23 -7.82 -11.33
C GLY A 151 -25.74 -6.56 -10.64
N GLY A 152 -26.58 -5.51 -10.65
CA GLY A 152 -26.20 -4.15 -10.21
C GLY A 152 -25.81 -4.06 -8.73
N GLU A 153 -26.49 -4.76 -7.83
CA GLU A 153 -26.22 -4.74 -6.39
C GLU A 153 -24.82 -5.28 -6.04
N LYS A 154 -24.47 -6.47 -6.55
CA LYS A 154 -23.13 -7.05 -6.34
C LYS A 154 -22.03 -6.21 -6.98
N ALA A 155 -22.28 -5.68 -8.19
CA ALA A 155 -21.30 -4.82 -8.85
C ALA A 155 -21.06 -3.51 -8.07
N ALA A 156 -22.12 -2.90 -7.51
CA ALA A 156 -22.00 -1.73 -6.65
C ALA A 156 -21.23 -2.03 -5.36
N SER A 157 -21.43 -3.19 -4.73
CA SER A 157 -20.66 -3.59 -3.54
C SER A 157 -19.17 -3.67 -3.84
N LEU A 158 -18.79 -4.10 -5.04
CA LEU A 158 -17.38 -4.20 -5.47
C LEU A 158 -16.68 -2.85 -5.62
N CYS A 159 -17.39 -1.73 -5.61
CA CYS A 159 -16.82 -0.39 -5.60
C CYS A 159 -16.29 0.06 -4.23
N HIS A 160 -16.53 -0.68 -3.17
CA HIS A 160 -15.94 -0.39 -1.87
C HIS A 160 -14.42 -0.53 -1.89
N PRO A 161 -13.68 0.32 -1.15
CA PRO A 161 -12.22 0.40 -1.28
C PRO A 161 -11.47 -0.91 -1.06
N ASN A 162 -11.89 -1.75 -0.10
CA ASN A 162 -11.20 -3.01 0.14
C ASN A 162 -11.61 -4.10 -0.87
N ASN A 163 -12.83 -4.06 -1.40
CA ASN A 163 -13.25 -4.95 -2.48
C ASN A 163 -12.48 -4.64 -3.78
N ILE A 164 -12.28 -3.35 -4.12
CA ILE A 164 -11.41 -2.94 -5.25
C ILE A 164 -10.01 -3.52 -5.07
N LEU A 165 -9.44 -3.34 -3.87
CA LEU A 165 -8.09 -3.82 -3.60
C LEU A 165 -8.01 -5.35 -3.63
N ALA A 166 -9.04 -6.05 -3.12
CA ALA A 166 -9.17 -7.50 -3.19
C ALA A 166 -9.15 -8.01 -4.64
N LEU A 167 -9.90 -7.38 -5.54
CA LEU A 167 -9.89 -7.72 -6.96
C LEU A 167 -8.50 -7.50 -7.60
N GLU A 168 -7.80 -6.43 -7.23
CA GLU A 168 -6.45 -6.18 -7.74
C GLU A 168 -5.44 -7.21 -7.22
N TYR A 169 -5.57 -7.69 -5.97
CA TYR A 169 -4.78 -8.81 -5.46
C TYR A 169 -5.05 -10.10 -6.25
N ILE A 170 -6.31 -10.44 -6.47
CA ILE A 170 -6.68 -11.65 -7.22
C ILE A 170 -6.14 -11.59 -8.66
N LYS A 171 -6.27 -10.44 -9.35
CA LYS A 171 -5.68 -10.23 -10.67
C LYS A 171 -4.16 -10.35 -10.67
N ALA A 172 -3.50 -9.88 -9.62
CA ALA A 172 -2.05 -10.00 -9.52
C ALA A 172 -1.61 -11.46 -9.30
N ILE A 173 -2.30 -12.19 -8.41
CA ILE A 173 -2.04 -13.61 -8.12
C ILE A 173 -2.27 -14.48 -9.38
N SER A 174 -3.34 -14.24 -10.14
CA SER A 174 -3.70 -15.05 -11.32
C SER A 174 -2.63 -15.04 -12.41
N ARG A 175 -1.75 -14.04 -12.44
CA ARG A 175 -0.68 -13.92 -13.46
C ARG A 175 0.35 -15.03 -13.40
N ARG A 176 0.73 -15.46 -12.19
CA ARG A 176 1.69 -16.55 -11.94
C ARG A 176 1.02 -17.78 -11.33
N ASN A 177 -0.13 -17.59 -10.72
CA ASN A 177 -0.96 -18.62 -10.09
C ASN A 177 -0.18 -19.51 -9.11
N ILE A 178 0.71 -18.90 -8.33
CA ILE A 178 1.57 -19.61 -7.38
C ILE A 178 1.19 -19.37 -5.92
N LEU A 179 0.44 -18.30 -5.62
CA LEU A 179 -0.15 -18.05 -4.29
C LEU A 179 -1.59 -18.53 -4.26
N SER A 180 -2.00 -19.16 -3.17
CA SER A 180 -3.40 -19.24 -2.82
C SER A 180 -3.88 -17.92 -2.21
N TYR A 181 -5.21 -17.70 -2.13
CA TYR A 181 -5.73 -16.54 -1.43
C TYR A 181 -6.93 -16.88 -0.57
N HIS A 182 -7.12 -16.09 0.49
CA HIS A 182 -8.26 -16.23 1.40
C HIS A 182 -8.84 -14.86 1.71
N VAL A 183 -10.16 -14.70 1.42
CA VAL A 183 -10.88 -13.43 1.65
C VAL A 183 -11.64 -13.53 2.95
N ILE A 184 -11.40 -12.59 3.86
CA ILE A 184 -12.06 -12.51 5.18
C ILE A 184 -13.05 -11.36 5.15
N ARG A 185 -14.29 -11.59 5.61
CA ARG A 185 -15.29 -10.55 5.75
C ARG A 185 -14.84 -9.53 6.79
N ARG A 186 -14.82 -8.27 6.40
CA ARG A 186 -14.55 -7.17 7.33
C ARG A 186 -15.70 -7.03 8.33
N SER A 187 -15.35 -6.84 9.59
CA SER A 187 -16.35 -6.56 10.61
C SER A 187 -16.66 -5.06 10.66
N GLU A 188 -17.94 -4.72 10.63
CA GLU A 188 -18.45 -3.36 10.79
C GLU A 188 -18.33 -2.83 12.24
N MET A 189 -18.08 -3.72 13.20
CA MET A 189 -17.91 -3.36 14.61
C MET A 189 -16.67 -2.51 14.89
N PHE A 190 -15.68 -2.50 13.98
CA PHE A 190 -14.42 -1.82 14.22
C PHE A 190 -14.31 -0.51 13.42
N TYR A 191 -13.77 0.50 14.06
CA TYR A 191 -13.43 1.76 13.39
C TYR A 191 -12.45 1.53 12.24
N SER A 192 -12.65 2.23 11.14
CA SER A 192 -11.67 2.24 10.04
C SER A 192 -10.42 3.03 10.43
N ALA A 193 -9.28 2.73 9.81
CA ALA A 193 -8.06 3.50 9.99
C ALA A 193 -8.27 5.00 9.67
N GLY A 194 -9.08 5.32 8.64
CA GLY A 194 -9.44 6.69 8.29
C GLY A 194 -10.21 7.41 9.39
N SER A 195 -11.22 6.75 9.96
CA SER A 195 -12.00 7.31 11.08
C SER A 195 -11.12 7.53 12.32
N ILE A 196 -10.19 6.61 12.61
CA ILE A 196 -9.27 6.75 13.74
C ILE A 196 -8.31 7.93 13.53
N ARG A 197 -7.77 8.12 12.31
CA ARG A 197 -6.91 9.27 12.00
C ARG A 197 -7.66 10.59 12.08
N ALA A 198 -8.92 10.64 11.63
CA ALA A 198 -9.76 11.83 11.74
C ALA A 198 -10.00 12.26 13.20
N LEU A 199 -9.92 11.32 14.15
CA LEU A 199 -10.00 11.57 15.59
C LEU A 199 -8.64 11.84 16.25
N GLY A 200 -7.55 11.98 15.48
CA GLY A 200 -6.21 12.20 16.04
C GLY A 200 -5.56 10.95 16.64
N VAL A 201 -5.96 9.76 16.20
CA VAL A 201 -5.43 8.45 16.66
C VAL A 201 -5.52 8.29 18.20
N PRO A 202 -6.73 8.38 18.79
CA PRO A 202 -6.88 8.24 20.24
C PRO A 202 -6.59 6.81 20.69
N ASP A 203 -5.87 6.65 21.78
CA ASP A 203 -5.43 5.38 22.37
C ASP A 203 -6.55 4.36 22.56
N VAL A 204 -7.74 4.82 23.01
CA VAL A 204 -8.89 3.95 23.26
C VAL A 204 -9.41 3.20 22.02
N LYS A 205 -9.01 3.63 20.82
CA LYS A 205 -9.37 3.00 19.55
C LYS A 205 -8.34 2.00 19.04
N LEU A 206 -7.21 1.89 19.74
CA LEU A 206 -6.13 0.97 19.39
C LEU A 206 -6.07 -0.22 20.36
N PRO A 207 -5.65 -1.41 19.91
CA PRO A 207 -5.31 -2.51 20.79
C PRO A 207 -4.28 -2.07 21.84
N THR A 208 -4.44 -2.50 23.08
CA THR A 208 -3.57 -2.06 24.20
C THR A 208 -2.08 -2.23 23.89
N LYS A 209 -1.70 -3.35 23.28
CA LYS A 209 -0.30 -3.62 22.89
C LYS A 209 0.22 -2.70 21.77
N ALA A 210 -0.65 -2.13 20.96
CA ALA A 210 -0.25 -1.23 19.88
C ALA A 210 -0.02 0.22 20.34
N ARG A 211 -0.71 0.66 21.41
CA ARG A 211 -0.73 2.07 21.87
C ARG A 211 0.64 2.71 22.03
N PRO A 212 1.66 2.07 22.65
CA PRO A 212 2.96 2.70 22.86
C PRO A 212 3.70 3.11 21.57
N PHE A 213 3.31 2.53 20.46
CA PHE A 213 3.92 2.79 19.14
C PHE A 213 3.26 3.94 18.36
N PHE A 214 2.19 4.53 18.91
CA PHE A 214 1.43 5.62 18.28
C PHE A 214 1.35 6.87 19.17
N GLU A 215 2.24 7.05 20.13
CA GLU A 215 2.32 8.26 20.96
C GLU A 215 2.63 9.52 20.14
N LYS A 216 3.46 9.37 19.11
CA LYS A 216 3.75 10.43 18.16
C LYS A 216 3.12 10.11 16.80
N THR A 217 2.14 10.90 16.40
CA THR A 217 1.46 10.75 15.13
C THR A 217 1.53 12.02 14.30
N LEU A 218 1.57 11.86 12.98
CA LEU A 218 1.48 12.93 12.01
C LEU A 218 0.07 13.00 11.44
N PRO A 219 -0.43 14.20 11.14
CA PRO A 219 -1.69 14.35 10.42
C PRO A 219 -1.59 13.78 8.99
N ASP A 220 -2.73 13.38 8.44
CA ASP A 220 -2.81 12.95 7.04
C ASP A 220 -2.39 14.12 6.12
N GLY A 221 -1.45 13.83 5.24
CA GLY A 221 -0.95 14.80 4.27
C GLY A 221 0.07 15.80 4.81
N ALA A 222 0.73 15.57 5.96
CA ALA A 222 1.84 16.40 6.46
C ALA A 222 2.97 16.59 5.42
N ILE A 223 3.14 15.65 4.50
CA ILE A 223 4.10 15.73 3.38
C ILE A 223 3.65 16.67 2.25
N LEU A 224 2.36 17.00 2.13
CA LEU A 224 1.82 17.74 0.99
C LEU A 224 2.35 19.15 0.83
N PRO A 225 2.69 19.94 1.87
CA PRO A 225 3.36 21.22 1.71
C PRO A 225 4.69 21.12 0.97
N PHE A 226 5.49 20.08 1.24
CA PHE A 226 6.76 19.81 0.55
C PHE A 226 6.52 19.43 -0.91
N ALA A 227 5.52 18.59 -1.17
CA ALA A 227 5.14 18.20 -2.53
C ALA A 227 4.59 19.38 -3.33
N SER A 228 3.84 20.28 -2.70
CA SER A 228 3.37 21.52 -3.31
C SER A 228 4.52 22.45 -3.68
N LEU A 229 5.50 22.62 -2.78
CA LEU A 229 6.69 23.42 -3.05
C LEU A 229 7.50 22.80 -4.20
N ALA A 230 7.74 21.51 -4.16
CA ALA A 230 8.43 20.80 -5.25
C ALA A 230 7.72 20.97 -6.59
N ALA A 231 6.38 20.91 -6.62
CA ALA A 231 5.60 21.10 -7.84
C ALA A 231 5.75 22.53 -8.44
N LYS A 232 5.90 23.55 -7.59
CA LYS A 232 6.16 24.93 -8.01
C LYS A 232 7.57 25.12 -8.58
N LEU A 233 8.55 24.38 -8.07
CA LEU A 233 9.96 24.46 -8.47
C LEU A 233 10.28 23.54 -9.66
N TYR A 234 9.45 22.55 -9.94
CA TYR A 234 9.71 21.55 -10.98
C TYR A 234 9.51 22.14 -12.38
N THR A 235 10.57 22.20 -13.16
CA THR A 235 10.60 22.76 -14.52
C THR A 235 10.50 21.72 -15.65
N GLY A 236 10.68 20.44 -15.32
CA GLY A 236 10.60 19.35 -16.29
C GLY A 236 9.16 19.01 -16.73
N ASP A 237 9.05 18.10 -17.70
CA ASP A 237 7.77 17.58 -18.12
C ASP A 237 7.13 16.72 -17.01
N LYS A 238 6.02 17.20 -16.48
CA LYS A 238 5.27 16.49 -15.42
C LYS A 238 4.57 15.24 -15.95
N ALA A 239 4.29 15.16 -17.25
CA ALA A 239 3.56 14.03 -17.84
C ALA A 239 4.40 12.75 -17.90
N VAL A 240 5.73 12.80 -17.75
CA VAL A 240 6.60 11.62 -17.64
C VAL A 240 6.55 10.97 -16.26
N LEU A 241 6.04 11.70 -15.26
CA LEU A 241 5.98 11.25 -13.88
C LEU A 241 4.76 10.35 -13.64
N TYR A 242 4.90 9.46 -12.69
CA TYR A 242 3.84 8.51 -12.35
C TYR A 242 2.57 9.20 -11.82
N GLY A 243 1.40 8.70 -12.24
CA GLY A 243 0.09 9.20 -11.82
C GLY A 243 -0.34 10.50 -12.53
N ILE A 244 0.51 11.08 -13.38
CA ILE A 244 0.25 12.34 -14.07
C ILE A 244 0.11 12.08 -15.58
N ASP A 245 -1.04 12.47 -16.12
CA ASP A 245 -1.27 12.61 -17.57
C ASP A 245 -1.14 14.09 -17.99
N GLU A 246 -1.24 14.37 -19.29
CA GLU A 246 -1.14 15.74 -19.83
C GLU A 246 -2.19 16.68 -19.23
N SER A 247 -3.42 16.19 -19.01
CA SER A 247 -4.51 16.97 -18.46
C SER A 247 -4.22 17.39 -17.00
N LEU A 248 -3.78 16.43 -16.16
CA LEU A 248 -3.41 16.72 -14.77
C LEU A 248 -2.15 17.57 -14.71
N ALA A 249 -1.15 17.33 -15.57
CA ALA A 249 0.07 18.15 -15.68
C ALA A 249 -0.27 19.62 -15.97
N GLY A 250 -1.19 19.86 -16.91
CA GLY A 250 -1.68 21.21 -17.23
C GLY A 250 -2.37 21.87 -16.04
N ARG A 251 -3.21 21.16 -15.28
CA ARG A 251 -3.87 21.69 -14.09
C ARG A 251 -2.88 21.99 -12.96
N ILE A 252 -1.96 21.07 -12.68
CA ILE A 252 -0.90 21.30 -11.68
C ILE A 252 -0.09 22.55 -12.05
N THR A 253 0.31 22.69 -13.31
CA THR A 253 1.10 23.86 -13.77
C THR A 253 0.34 25.17 -13.60
N LYS A 254 -0.96 25.21 -13.93
CA LYS A 254 -1.81 26.38 -13.71
C LYS A 254 -2.00 26.68 -12.22
N ALA A 255 -2.29 25.64 -11.42
CA ALA A 255 -2.50 25.77 -9.98
C ALA A 255 -1.23 26.30 -9.25
N CYS A 256 -0.03 25.84 -9.65
CA CYS A 256 1.24 26.29 -9.07
C CYS A 256 1.48 27.80 -9.19
N ARG A 257 0.88 28.47 -10.21
CA ARG A 257 1.05 29.90 -10.41
C ARG A 257 0.26 30.76 -9.43
N VAL A 258 -0.83 30.21 -8.87
CA VAL A 258 -1.78 31.01 -8.10
C VAL A 258 -2.08 30.47 -6.70
N ALA A 259 -1.80 29.19 -6.43
CA ALA A 259 -2.08 28.57 -5.14
C ALA A 259 -1.12 29.08 -4.05
N GLY A 260 -1.67 29.59 -2.96
CA GLY A 260 -0.95 30.02 -1.77
C GLY A 260 -0.63 28.87 -0.80
N SER A 261 -1.33 27.73 -0.91
CA SER A 261 -1.17 26.56 -0.02
C SER A 261 -1.28 25.23 -0.77
N ALA A 262 -0.85 24.15 -0.10
CA ALA A 262 -1.01 22.80 -0.64
C ALA A 262 -2.50 22.41 -0.78
N ALA A 263 -3.34 22.83 0.15
CA ALA A 263 -4.79 22.59 0.09
C ALA A 263 -5.42 23.27 -1.13
N GLU A 264 -5.07 24.52 -1.37
CA GLU A 264 -5.55 25.28 -2.53
C GLU A 264 -5.02 24.70 -3.85
N LEU A 265 -3.77 24.23 -3.89
CA LEU A 265 -3.21 23.54 -5.04
C LEU A 265 -4.00 22.26 -5.34
N MET A 266 -4.26 21.45 -4.34
CA MET A 266 -5.08 20.23 -4.46
C MET A 266 -6.46 20.55 -5.01
N ASP A 267 -7.13 21.57 -4.45
CA ASP A 267 -8.48 21.96 -4.87
C ASP A 267 -8.53 22.39 -6.35
N LYS A 268 -7.57 23.22 -6.77
CA LYS A 268 -7.46 23.67 -8.16
C LYS A 268 -7.11 22.54 -9.15
N CYS A 269 -6.57 21.43 -8.67
CA CYS A 269 -6.26 20.25 -9.49
C CYS A 269 -7.45 19.30 -9.65
N ARG A 270 -8.50 19.42 -8.84
CA ARG A 270 -9.67 18.51 -8.89
C ARG A 270 -10.38 18.56 -10.24
N SER A 271 -10.89 17.41 -10.65
CA SER A 271 -11.77 17.25 -11.80
C SER A 271 -12.70 16.05 -11.58
N ALA A 272 -13.72 15.90 -12.42
CA ALA A 272 -14.63 14.75 -12.36
C ALA A 272 -13.94 13.39 -12.57
N ASN A 273 -12.76 13.40 -13.20
CA ASN A 273 -12.02 12.17 -13.56
C ASN A 273 -10.85 11.86 -12.63
N ASP A 274 -10.50 12.74 -11.69
CA ASP A 274 -9.35 12.59 -10.82
C ASP A 274 -9.73 12.55 -9.35
N THR A 275 -9.40 11.45 -8.70
CA THR A 275 -9.54 11.33 -7.25
C THR A 275 -8.45 12.13 -6.53
N ASP A 276 -8.71 12.59 -5.31
CA ASP A 276 -7.71 13.25 -4.46
C ASP A 276 -6.45 12.38 -4.28
N ALA A 277 -6.64 11.06 -4.16
CA ALA A 277 -5.51 10.12 -4.06
C ALA A 277 -4.63 10.12 -5.33
N ARG A 278 -5.21 10.26 -6.52
CA ARG A 278 -4.45 10.37 -7.77
C ARG A 278 -3.64 11.67 -7.82
N ILE A 279 -4.24 12.79 -7.46
CA ILE A 279 -3.56 14.10 -7.42
C ILE A 279 -2.41 14.05 -6.41
N ARG A 280 -2.66 13.54 -5.20
CA ARG A 280 -1.63 13.37 -4.15
C ARG A 280 -0.47 12.52 -4.64
N ARG A 281 -0.72 11.35 -5.26
CA ARG A 281 0.34 10.50 -5.83
C ARG A 281 1.16 11.24 -6.89
N GLY A 282 0.50 11.99 -7.77
CA GLY A 282 1.19 12.83 -8.76
C GLY A 282 2.12 13.86 -8.10
N LEU A 283 1.66 14.56 -7.07
CA LEU A 283 2.47 15.52 -6.32
C LEU A 283 3.66 14.85 -5.60
N ILE A 284 3.45 13.66 -5.01
CA ILE A 284 4.52 12.85 -4.41
C ILE A 284 5.52 12.39 -5.48
N SER A 285 5.03 12.03 -6.68
CA SER A 285 5.90 11.66 -7.80
C SER A 285 6.75 12.84 -8.28
N ILE A 286 6.22 14.07 -8.24
CA ILE A 286 7.02 15.28 -8.51
C ILE A 286 8.09 15.46 -7.43
N LEU A 287 7.71 15.36 -6.15
CA LEU A 287 8.63 15.58 -5.02
C LEU A 287 9.86 14.66 -5.08
N PHE A 288 9.65 13.38 -5.44
CA PHE A 288 10.71 12.37 -5.42
C PHE A 288 11.23 11.96 -6.80
N GLY A 289 10.70 12.55 -7.87
CA GLY A 289 11.12 12.27 -9.25
C GLY A 289 10.72 10.87 -9.73
N ILE A 290 9.56 10.34 -9.31
CA ILE A 290 9.12 9.00 -9.69
C ILE A 290 8.50 9.00 -11.07
N THR A 291 9.16 8.32 -12.00
CA THR A 291 8.72 8.20 -13.38
C THR A 291 7.77 7.01 -13.59
N LYS A 292 7.01 7.04 -14.69
CA LYS A 292 6.18 5.90 -15.12
C LYS A 292 7.00 4.64 -15.32
N TYR A 293 8.25 4.78 -15.80
CA TYR A 293 9.17 3.67 -15.99
C TYR A 293 9.52 2.99 -14.66
N GLN A 294 9.95 3.75 -13.66
CA GLN A 294 10.28 3.20 -12.34
C GLN A 294 9.08 2.55 -11.65
N ALA A 295 7.88 3.12 -11.81
CA ALA A 295 6.65 2.55 -11.26
C ALA A 295 6.19 1.26 -11.96
N ALA A 296 6.64 1.02 -13.20
CA ALA A 296 6.35 -0.21 -13.95
C ALA A 296 7.23 -1.40 -13.55
N GLU A 297 8.37 -1.15 -12.89
CA GLU A 297 9.26 -2.18 -12.35
C GLU A 297 8.56 -2.99 -11.24
N MET A 298 9.19 -4.08 -10.79
CA MET A 298 8.83 -4.82 -9.59
C MET A 298 9.85 -4.58 -8.50
N PRO A 299 9.48 -4.71 -7.20
CA PRO A 299 10.44 -4.60 -6.12
C PRO A 299 11.61 -5.57 -6.29
N SER A 300 12.83 -5.06 -6.30
CA SER A 300 14.07 -5.87 -6.33
C SER A 300 14.53 -6.29 -4.92
N TYR A 301 13.94 -5.69 -3.90
CA TYR A 301 14.28 -5.96 -2.49
C TYR A 301 13.07 -5.81 -1.57
N THR A 302 13.22 -6.36 -0.37
CA THR A 302 12.39 -6.05 0.80
C THR A 302 13.24 -5.93 2.06
N LEU A 303 12.79 -5.14 3.04
CA LEU A 303 13.43 -5.00 4.35
C LEU A 303 12.60 -5.67 5.44
N LEU A 304 13.25 -6.37 6.36
CA LEU A 304 12.63 -6.76 7.62
C LEU A 304 12.45 -5.53 8.51
N LEU A 305 11.21 -5.17 8.85
CA LEU A 305 10.90 -4.06 9.74
C LEU A 305 10.71 -4.49 11.19
N ALA A 306 10.10 -5.66 11.40
CA ALA A 306 9.91 -6.25 12.73
C ALA A 306 9.81 -7.77 12.64
N ALA A 307 10.19 -8.45 13.72
CA ALA A 307 10.10 -9.90 13.86
C ALA A 307 9.48 -10.31 15.19
N GLY A 308 8.49 -11.21 15.14
CA GLY A 308 7.98 -11.96 16.26
C GLY A 308 8.87 -13.18 16.56
N ARG A 309 8.76 -13.71 17.78
CA ARG A 309 9.57 -14.88 18.18
C ARG A 309 9.31 -16.09 17.30
N ASP A 310 8.04 -16.37 17.00
CA ASP A 310 7.62 -17.54 16.24
C ASP A 310 7.99 -17.45 14.74
N GLY A 311 8.15 -16.23 14.23
CA GLY A 311 8.55 -15.98 12.84
C GLY A 311 10.04 -16.13 12.54
N MET A 312 10.91 -16.15 13.57
CA MET A 312 12.38 -16.08 13.39
C MET A 312 12.95 -17.20 12.53
N GLY A 313 12.41 -18.41 12.65
CA GLY A 313 12.84 -19.55 11.84
C GLY A 313 12.60 -19.32 10.35
N ILE A 314 11.39 -18.90 10.01
CA ILE A 314 10.97 -18.60 8.62
C ILE A 314 11.74 -17.41 8.07
N ILE A 315 11.91 -16.34 8.85
CA ILE A 315 12.69 -15.14 8.47
C ILE A 315 14.12 -15.53 8.06
N LYS A 316 14.76 -16.43 8.82
CA LYS A 316 16.10 -16.91 8.52
C LYS A 316 16.16 -17.68 7.19
N GLU A 317 15.17 -18.49 6.92
CA GLU A 317 15.09 -19.24 5.66
C GLU A 317 14.71 -18.32 4.48
N MET A 318 13.82 -17.33 4.66
CA MET A 318 13.56 -16.29 3.67
C MET A 318 14.84 -15.57 3.24
N GLY A 319 15.72 -15.22 4.18
CA GLY A 319 16.99 -14.56 3.89
C GLY A 319 17.94 -15.39 3.02
N LYS A 320 17.75 -16.72 2.95
CA LYS A 320 18.57 -17.63 2.13
C LYS A 320 17.95 -17.95 0.77
N SER A 321 16.62 -18.01 0.69
CA SER A 321 15.88 -18.59 -0.43
C SER A 321 15.00 -17.60 -1.19
N SER A 322 14.91 -16.34 -0.74
CA SER A 322 14.12 -15.31 -1.41
C SER A 322 14.58 -15.08 -2.85
N GLY A 323 13.63 -14.94 -3.76
CA GLY A 323 13.87 -14.60 -5.17
C GLY A 323 14.24 -13.13 -5.40
N ILE A 324 14.01 -12.27 -4.38
CA ILE A 324 14.45 -10.87 -4.33
C ILE A 324 15.42 -10.67 -3.16
N ARG A 325 16.13 -9.56 -3.16
CA ARG A 325 17.05 -9.23 -2.08
C ARG A 325 16.31 -9.00 -0.76
N PHE A 326 16.54 -9.88 0.21
CA PHE A 326 15.96 -9.77 1.56
C PHE A 326 17.02 -9.23 2.51
N GLU A 327 16.77 -8.08 3.12
CA GLU A 327 17.73 -7.41 3.99
C GLU A 327 17.14 -7.08 5.37
N VAL A 328 18.02 -7.11 6.35
CA VAL A 328 17.70 -6.77 7.75
C VAL A 328 18.15 -5.35 8.07
N LYS A 329 19.24 -4.90 7.44
CA LYS A 329 19.84 -3.58 7.66
C LYS A 329 19.72 -2.73 6.40
N PRO A 330 19.09 -1.54 6.46
CA PRO A 330 18.99 -0.66 5.30
C PRO A 330 20.35 -0.29 4.68
N ALA A 331 21.40 -0.16 5.49
CA ALA A 331 22.75 0.15 5.02
C ALA A 331 23.28 -0.91 4.01
N SER A 332 22.84 -2.16 4.10
CA SER A 332 23.23 -3.20 3.14
C SER A 332 22.70 -2.93 1.73
N LEU A 333 21.66 -2.11 1.57
CA LEU A 333 21.06 -1.74 0.30
C LEU A 333 21.70 -0.50 -0.34
N ALA A 334 22.68 0.13 0.30
CA ALA A 334 23.34 1.30 -0.26
C ALA A 334 23.90 1.00 -1.67
N GLY A 335 23.59 1.88 -2.62
CA GLY A 335 23.92 1.70 -4.04
C GLY A 335 22.89 0.90 -4.85
N GLU A 336 21.89 0.28 -4.22
CA GLU A 336 20.77 -0.33 -4.94
C GLU A 336 19.87 0.75 -5.54
N LYS A 337 19.68 0.74 -6.87
CA LYS A 337 19.00 1.81 -7.60
C LYS A 337 17.58 2.11 -7.09
N GLN A 338 16.80 1.06 -6.79
CA GLN A 338 15.45 1.24 -6.25
C GLN A 338 15.48 1.76 -4.81
N PHE A 339 16.44 1.31 -4.01
CA PHE A 339 16.61 1.76 -2.63
C PHE A 339 16.99 3.25 -2.54
N GLU A 340 17.76 3.78 -3.49
CA GLU A 340 18.12 5.20 -3.51
C GLU A 340 16.87 6.12 -3.64
N ALA A 341 15.83 5.69 -4.38
CA ALA A 341 14.57 6.41 -4.44
C ALA A 341 13.84 6.38 -3.09
N ALA A 342 13.78 5.21 -2.45
CA ALA A 342 13.22 5.05 -1.12
C ALA A 342 14.00 5.84 -0.07
N LEU A 343 15.34 5.82 -0.13
CA LEU A 343 16.21 6.55 0.82
C LEU A 343 16.01 8.08 0.73
N ARG A 344 15.82 8.63 -0.47
CA ARG A 344 15.47 10.07 -0.62
C ARG A 344 14.16 10.40 0.09
N ALA A 345 13.15 9.55 -0.08
CA ALA A 345 11.87 9.73 0.59
C ALA A 345 11.99 9.62 2.12
N GLU A 346 12.73 8.62 2.60
CA GLU A 346 12.98 8.41 4.03
C GLU A 346 13.73 9.60 4.68
N ARG A 347 14.70 10.20 3.97
CA ARG A 347 15.43 11.38 4.47
C ARG A 347 14.52 12.60 4.62
N VAL A 348 13.57 12.82 3.72
CA VAL A 348 12.58 13.90 3.86
C VAL A 348 11.60 13.59 5.00
N LEU A 349 11.12 12.36 5.08
CA LEU A 349 10.14 11.95 6.07
C LEU A 349 10.71 11.90 7.49
N ARG A 350 12.02 11.62 7.66
CA ARG A 350 12.66 11.67 8.99
C ARG A 350 12.54 13.04 9.65
N GLU A 351 12.57 14.12 8.88
CA GLU A 351 12.38 15.47 9.41
C GLU A 351 10.97 15.66 9.99
N LEU A 352 9.96 15.04 9.36
CA LEU A 352 8.59 15.08 9.84
C LEU A 352 8.38 14.20 11.09
N TYR A 353 8.94 12.99 11.11
CA TYR A 353 8.79 12.06 12.23
C TYR A 353 9.75 12.32 13.39
N GLY A 354 10.81 13.09 13.18
CA GLY A 354 11.92 13.23 14.14
C GLY A 354 12.64 11.88 14.35
N SER A 355 12.75 11.05 13.30
CA SER A 355 13.31 9.71 13.38
C SER A 355 14.82 9.69 13.15
N PRO A 356 15.54 8.63 13.61
CA PRO A 356 16.97 8.44 13.34
C PRO A 356 17.29 8.34 11.85
N ASP A 357 18.59 8.37 11.50
CA ASP A 357 19.04 8.18 10.13
C ASP A 357 18.52 6.84 9.56
N PRO A 358 17.90 6.83 8.36
CA PRO A 358 17.35 5.61 7.78
C PRO A 358 18.37 4.47 7.64
N LEU A 359 19.65 4.77 7.39
CA LEU A 359 20.71 3.77 7.24
C LEU A 359 21.13 3.13 8.57
N CYS A 360 20.86 3.82 9.69
CA CYS A 360 21.18 3.33 11.04
C CYS A 360 20.06 2.51 11.67
N ARG A 361 18.95 2.30 10.96
CA ARG A 361 17.78 1.57 11.50
C ARG A 361 18.02 0.07 11.56
N THR A 362 17.42 -0.55 12.57
CA THR A 362 17.37 -2.00 12.75
C THR A 362 15.92 -2.44 12.97
N PRO A 363 15.56 -3.68 12.60
CA PRO A 363 14.21 -4.17 12.85
C PRO A 363 13.90 -4.25 14.34
N TYR A 364 12.63 -4.10 14.66
CA TYR A 364 12.13 -4.42 15.99
C TYR A 364 12.10 -5.94 16.17
N ILE A 365 12.68 -6.46 17.26
CA ILE A 365 12.64 -7.88 17.60
C ILE A 365 11.88 -8.04 18.91
N GLN A 366 10.77 -8.78 18.89
CA GLN A 366 9.93 -9.01 20.04
C GLN A 366 10.70 -9.74 21.16
N GLY A 367 10.73 -9.14 22.34
CA GLY A 367 11.40 -9.71 23.51
C GLY A 367 12.92 -9.65 23.48
N ALA A 368 13.55 -8.94 22.53
CA ALA A 368 14.94 -8.55 22.66
C ALA A 368 15.08 -7.52 23.78
N LEU A 369 16.02 -7.72 24.68
CA LEU A 369 16.38 -6.72 25.68
C LEU A 369 16.88 -5.47 24.93
N LYS A 370 16.31 -4.32 25.28
CA LYS A 370 16.76 -3.01 24.79
C LYS A 370 18.09 -2.64 25.40
#